data_29670d282614e8f472ab1c5357b808f8
#
_entry.id   29670d282614e8f472ab1c5357b808f8
#
_cell.length_a   1.000
_cell.length_b   1.000
_cell.length_c   1.000
_cell.angle_alpha   90.00
_cell.angle_beta   90.00
_cell.angle_gamma   90.00
#
_symmetry.space_group_name_H-M   'P 1'
#
loop_
_entity.id
_entity.type
_entity.pdbx_description
1 polymer ?
#
loop_
_entity_poly.entity_id
_entity_poly.type
_entity_poly.pdbx_seq_one_letter_code
_entity_poly.pdbx_strand_id
1 'polypeptide(L)'
;FGVPKEIIASIIGIESSYGSIKGSTRVIDSLTTLSFDYPRRSKFFKIQLENFLLLSREENFNPLELNGSYAGAMGYGQFLPDSYRRLAIDFDEDGVRDIINNPVDAIGSVANYLKRNGWQKDADIAVEASLVDKQNPISTIWKMKKNEHLELKPKNQIEFNDLKSE
;
A
#
# COMPACT_ATOMS: atom_id res chain seq x y z
N PHE A 1 -11.55 8.81 10.48
CA PHE A 1 -10.93 7.47 10.38
C PHE A 1 -10.09 7.12 11.62
N GLY A 2 -9.66 8.11 12.42
CA GLY A 2 -8.84 7.90 13.61
C GLY A 2 -7.38 7.53 13.31
N VAL A 3 -6.88 7.89 12.15
CA VAL A 3 -5.48 7.71 11.74
C VAL A 3 -4.73 9.02 12.00
N PRO A 4 -3.59 9.02 12.71
CA PRO A 4 -2.77 10.22 12.91
C PRO A 4 -2.30 10.79 11.57
N LYS A 5 -2.32 12.12 11.45
CA LYS A 5 -1.89 12.81 10.23
C LYS A 5 -0.44 12.53 9.85
N GLU A 6 0.41 12.28 10.84
CA GLU A 6 1.82 11.94 10.67
C GLU A 6 1.99 10.62 9.93
N ILE A 7 1.14 9.63 10.20
CA ILE A 7 1.15 8.33 9.51
C ILE A 7 0.72 8.49 8.07
N ILE A 8 -0.35 9.25 7.81
CA ILE A 8 -0.82 9.50 6.44
C ILE A 8 0.25 10.25 5.64
N ALA A 9 0.82 11.31 6.22
CA ALA A 9 1.88 12.09 5.59
C ALA A 9 3.12 11.24 5.29
N SER A 10 3.52 10.36 6.22
CA SER A 10 4.65 9.45 6.04
C SER A 10 4.43 8.47 4.90
N ILE A 11 3.23 7.89 4.78
CA ILE A 11 2.88 6.99 3.68
C ILE A 11 2.97 7.73 2.35
N ILE A 12 2.32 8.88 2.21
CA ILE A 12 2.35 9.68 0.97
C ILE A 12 3.78 10.13 0.65
N GLY A 13 4.57 10.45 1.68
CA GLY A 13 5.99 10.80 1.52
C GLY A 13 6.82 9.65 0.96
N ILE A 14 6.65 8.45 1.49
CA ILE A 14 7.37 7.22 1.06
C ILE A 14 6.90 6.79 -0.33
N GLU A 15 5.60 6.78 -0.59
CA GLU A 15 5.01 6.22 -1.81
C GLU A 15 5.24 7.11 -3.04
N SER A 16 5.21 8.42 -2.88
CA SER A 16 5.24 9.33 -4.03
C SER A 16 6.06 10.61 -3.83
N SER A 17 6.86 10.71 -2.76
CA SER A 17 7.54 11.97 -2.39
C SER A 17 6.55 13.14 -2.38
N TYR A 18 5.44 12.97 -1.67
CA TYR A 18 4.34 13.93 -1.58
C TYR A 18 3.73 14.30 -2.94
N GLY A 19 3.61 13.32 -3.84
CA GLY A 19 3.04 13.49 -5.16
C GLY A 19 4.01 13.98 -6.24
N SER A 20 5.29 14.19 -5.90
CA SER A 20 6.32 14.58 -6.88
C SER A 20 6.73 13.44 -7.81
N ILE A 21 6.62 12.19 -7.34
CA ILE A 21 7.00 10.98 -8.07
C ILE A 21 5.84 9.98 -8.02
N LYS A 22 4.93 10.07 -8.98
CA LYS A 22 3.75 9.18 -9.07
C LYS A 22 3.91 8.04 -10.09
N GLY A 23 5.12 7.93 -10.68
CA GLY A 23 5.42 6.99 -11.75
C GLY A 23 5.33 7.61 -13.14
N SER A 24 6.04 7.00 -14.10
CA SER A 24 6.16 7.50 -15.48
C SER A 24 5.80 6.45 -16.54
N THR A 25 5.36 5.27 -16.14
CA THR A 25 4.98 4.19 -17.05
C THR A 25 3.47 4.22 -17.24
N ARG A 26 2.97 4.09 -18.47
CA ARG A 26 1.53 3.97 -18.68
C ARG A 26 1.00 2.74 -17.95
N VAL A 27 -0.02 2.94 -17.14
CA VAL A 27 -0.60 1.88 -16.30
C VAL A 27 -1.11 0.72 -17.15
N ILE A 28 -1.74 1.01 -18.28
CA ILE A 28 -2.27 -0.03 -19.18
C ILE A 28 -1.14 -0.92 -19.72
N ASP A 29 0.01 -0.35 -20.10
CA ASP A 29 1.16 -1.10 -20.61
C ASP A 29 1.76 -1.99 -19.52
N SER A 30 1.96 -1.43 -18.32
CA SER A 30 2.45 -2.19 -17.16
C SER A 30 1.56 -3.39 -16.86
N LEU A 31 0.26 -3.14 -16.71
CA LEU A 31 -0.68 -4.19 -16.32
C LEU A 31 -0.87 -5.23 -17.41
N THR A 32 -0.87 -4.84 -18.69
CA THR A 32 -0.96 -5.77 -19.81
C THR A 32 0.27 -6.67 -19.87
N THR A 33 1.47 -6.08 -19.83
CA THR A 33 2.72 -6.85 -19.83
C THR A 33 2.77 -7.84 -18.65
N LEU A 34 2.49 -7.38 -17.44
CA LEU A 34 2.53 -8.23 -16.25
C LEU A 34 1.41 -9.29 -16.23
N SER A 35 0.29 -9.03 -16.90
CA SER A 35 -0.81 -9.99 -17.03
C SER A 35 -0.48 -11.15 -17.97
N PHE A 36 0.24 -10.88 -19.06
CA PHE A 36 0.43 -11.87 -20.13
C PHE A 36 1.87 -12.40 -20.22
N ASP A 37 2.87 -11.57 -19.89
CA ASP A 37 4.29 -11.92 -20.05
C ASP A 37 5.01 -12.24 -18.72
N TYR A 38 4.29 -12.17 -17.57
CA TYR A 38 4.85 -12.50 -16.26
C TYR A 38 4.11 -13.66 -15.58
N PRO A 39 4.41 -14.93 -15.92
CA PRO A 39 3.65 -16.11 -15.50
C PRO A 39 3.50 -16.25 -13.98
N ARG A 40 4.54 -15.88 -13.19
CA ARG A 40 4.54 -16.04 -11.73
C ARG A 40 3.40 -15.28 -11.03
N ARG A 41 2.95 -14.15 -11.57
CA ARG A 41 1.88 -13.31 -11.00
C ARG A 41 0.79 -12.93 -12.01
N SER A 42 0.73 -13.59 -13.17
CA SER A 42 -0.22 -13.32 -14.24
C SER A 42 -1.67 -13.23 -13.73
N LYS A 43 -2.09 -14.19 -12.91
CA LYS A 43 -3.45 -14.22 -12.34
C LYS A 43 -3.76 -12.95 -11.52
N PHE A 44 -2.82 -12.51 -10.70
CA PHE A 44 -2.98 -11.28 -9.91
C PHE A 44 -3.09 -10.04 -10.82
N PHE A 45 -2.18 -9.90 -11.79
CA PHE A 45 -2.17 -8.73 -12.65
C PHE A 45 -3.34 -8.69 -13.63
N LYS A 46 -3.91 -9.82 -14.05
CA LYS A 46 -5.17 -9.87 -14.82
C LYS A 46 -6.33 -9.25 -14.04
N ILE A 47 -6.41 -9.53 -12.74
CA ILE A 47 -7.41 -8.90 -11.87
C ILE A 47 -7.17 -7.39 -11.79
N GLN A 48 -5.90 -6.94 -11.68
CA GLN A 48 -5.59 -5.52 -11.67
C GLN A 48 -5.92 -4.83 -13.00
N LEU A 49 -5.64 -5.48 -14.13
CA LEU A 49 -5.98 -4.97 -15.46
C LEU A 49 -7.51 -4.82 -15.65
N GLU A 50 -8.27 -5.83 -15.24
CA GLU A 50 -9.72 -5.76 -15.25
C GLU A 50 -10.25 -4.59 -14.42
N ASN A 51 -9.75 -4.48 -13.17
CA ASN A 51 -10.11 -3.37 -12.29
C ASN A 51 -9.70 -2.01 -12.85
N PHE A 52 -8.58 -1.91 -13.55
CA PHE A 52 -8.13 -0.67 -14.18
C PHE A 52 -9.09 -0.22 -15.31
N LEU A 53 -9.51 -1.16 -16.15
CA LEU A 53 -10.46 -0.86 -17.23
C LEU A 53 -11.84 -0.48 -16.69
N LEU A 54 -12.29 -1.11 -15.63
CA LEU A 54 -13.53 -0.75 -14.95
C LEU A 54 -13.41 0.62 -14.28
N LEU A 55 -12.32 0.88 -13.57
CA LEU A 55 -12.02 2.15 -12.93
C LEU A 55 -12.01 3.31 -13.93
N SER A 56 -11.39 3.12 -15.11
CA SER A 56 -11.32 4.15 -16.14
C SER A 56 -12.71 4.57 -16.64
N ARG A 57 -13.67 3.63 -16.64
CA ARG A 57 -15.07 3.92 -16.98
C ARG A 57 -15.82 4.59 -15.82
N GLU A 58 -15.57 4.15 -14.61
CA GLU A 58 -16.20 4.68 -13.39
C GLU A 58 -15.80 6.14 -13.14
N GLU A 59 -14.51 6.45 -13.29
CA GLU A 59 -13.96 7.79 -13.04
C GLU A 59 -13.80 8.62 -14.35
N ASN A 60 -14.26 8.09 -15.48
CA ASN A 60 -14.28 8.78 -16.77
C ASN A 60 -12.91 9.35 -17.21
N PHE A 61 -11.84 8.59 -17.05
CA PHE A 61 -10.51 8.95 -17.55
C PHE A 61 -10.08 8.07 -18.72
N ASN A 62 -9.18 8.59 -19.57
CA ASN A 62 -8.61 7.85 -20.69
C ASN A 62 -7.56 6.83 -20.16
N PRO A 63 -7.78 5.51 -20.28
CA PRO A 63 -6.84 4.51 -19.81
C PRO A 63 -5.49 4.53 -20.51
N LEU A 64 -5.38 5.16 -21.69
CA LEU A 64 -4.15 5.26 -22.47
C LEU A 64 -3.24 6.41 -22.03
N GLU A 65 -3.73 7.31 -21.17
CA GLU A 65 -3.00 8.53 -20.75
C GLU A 65 -2.50 8.46 -19.32
N LEU A 66 -3.05 7.55 -18.50
CA LEU A 66 -2.72 7.49 -17.09
C LEU A 66 -1.36 6.84 -16.86
N ASN A 67 -0.49 7.57 -16.16
CA ASN A 67 0.81 7.08 -15.71
C ASN A 67 0.78 6.62 -14.25
N GLY A 68 1.66 5.67 -13.96
CA GLY A 68 1.86 5.11 -12.63
C GLY A 68 3.20 4.41 -12.52
N SER A 69 3.34 3.54 -11.53
CA SER A 69 4.53 2.73 -11.35
C SER A 69 4.61 1.62 -12.42
N TYR A 70 5.77 1.01 -12.56
CA TYR A 70 5.98 -0.16 -13.44
C TYR A 70 5.07 -1.36 -13.08
N ALA A 71 4.48 -1.38 -11.90
CA ALA A 71 3.54 -2.41 -11.44
C ALA A 71 2.07 -1.95 -11.49
N GLY A 72 1.81 -0.76 -12.03
CA GLY A 72 0.46 -0.24 -12.21
C GLY A 72 -0.13 0.43 -10.97
N ALA A 73 0.69 0.82 -10.00
CA ALA A 73 0.25 1.62 -8.85
C ALA A 73 0.14 3.10 -9.24
N MET A 74 -0.85 3.81 -8.68
CA MET A 74 -1.27 5.14 -9.13
C MET A 74 -1.40 6.16 -7.99
N GLY A 75 -1.14 7.41 -8.31
CA GLY A 75 -1.44 8.56 -7.48
C GLY A 75 -0.53 8.74 -6.27
N TYR A 76 -0.95 9.60 -5.36
CA TYR A 76 -0.19 9.96 -4.16
C TYR A 76 0.08 8.79 -3.22
N GLY A 77 -0.88 7.89 -3.04
CA GLY A 77 -0.79 6.72 -2.16
C GLY A 77 -0.39 5.44 -2.89
N GLN A 78 -0.03 5.50 -4.17
CA GLN A 78 0.38 4.35 -4.99
C GLN A 78 -0.62 3.17 -4.91
N PHE A 79 -1.90 3.47 -5.08
CA PHE A 79 -2.94 2.46 -5.06
C PHE A 79 -2.94 1.61 -6.33
N LEU A 80 -3.04 0.31 -6.18
CA LEU A 80 -3.38 -0.59 -7.28
C LEU A 80 -4.86 -0.42 -7.68
N PRO A 81 -5.23 -0.75 -8.92
CA PRO A 81 -6.59 -0.52 -9.43
C PRO A 81 -7.72 -1.09 -8.57
N ASP A 82 -7.57 -2.30 -8.03
CA ASP A 82 -8.59 -2.89 -7.16
C ASP A 82 -8.72 -2.13 -5.84
N SER A 83 -7.61 -1.65 -5.30
CA SER A 83 -7.60 -0.84 -4.08
C SER A 83 -8.19 0.54 -4.32
N TYR A 84 -7.90 1.16 -5.46
CA TYR A 84 -8.52 2.42 -5.87
C TYR A 84 -10.04 2.28 -5.90
N ARG A 85 -10.56 1.32 -6.65
CA ARG A 85 -12.01 1.12 -6.79
C ARG A 85 -12.72 0.87 -5.46
N ARG A 86 -12.09 0.11 -4.56
CA ARG A 86 -12.73 -0.29 -3.30
C ARG A 86 -12.52 0.67 -2.15
N LEU A 87 -11.42 1.44 -2.15
CA LEU A 87 -10.95 2.14 -0.96
C LEU A 87 -10.70 3.63 -1.18
N ALA A 88 -10.56 4.11 -2.43
CA ALA A 88 -10.52 5.53 -2.68
C ALA A 88 -11.89 6.16 -2.39
N ILE A 89 -11.85 7.37 -1.87
CA ILE A 89 -13.03 8.17 -1.53
C ILE A 89 -12.88 9.58 -2.09
N ASP A 90 -14.00 10.16 -2.45
CA ASP A 90 -14.18 11.59 -2.64
C ASP A 90 -14.26 12.22 -1.25
N PHE A 91 -13.17 12.85 -0.81
CA PHE A 91 -13.05 13.33 0.58
C PHE A 91 -13.38 14.80 0.73
N ASP A 92 -13.31 15.58 -0.33
CA ASP A 92 -13.76 16.97 -0.37
C ASP A 92 -15.18 17.14 -0.95
N GLU A 93 -15.83 16.02 -1.31
CA GLU A 93 -17.22 15.97 -1.77
C GLU A 93 -17.47 16.76 -3.07
N ASP A 94 -16.47 16.82 -3.96
CA ASP A 94 -16.58 17.50 -5.26
C ASP A 94 -17.27 16.62 -6.34
N GLY A 95 -17.56 15.36 -6.02
CA GLY A 95 -18.22 14.38 -6.89
C GLY A 95 -17.24 13.51 -7.67
N VAL A 96 -15.93 13.63 -7.48
CA VAL A 96 -14.88 12.88 -8.16
C VAL A 96 -13.93 12.25 -7.15
N ARG A 97 -13.56 10.99 -7.32
CA ARG A 97 -12.54 10.32 -6.48
C ARG A 97 -11.16 10.43 -7.15
N ASP A 98 -10.48 11.56 -7.05
CA ASP A 98 -9.21 11.79 -7.72
C ASP A 98 -8.00 11.67 -6.78
N ILE A 99 -7.54 10.45 -6.51
CA ILE A 99 -6.31 10.23 -5.73
C ILE A 99 -5.02 10.50 -6.51
N ILE A 100 -5.14 10.89 -7.79
CA ILE A 100 -4.00 11.12 -8.68
C ILE A 100 -3.58 12.59 -8.67
N ASN A 101 -4.55 13.50 -8.75
CA ASN A 101 -4.29 14.94 -8.85
C ASN A 101 -4.81 15.72 -7.64
N ASN A 102 -5.79 15.16 -6.91
CA ASN A 102 -6.36 15.76 -5.73
C ASN A 102 -5.70 15.24 -4.44
N PRO A 103 -4.86 16.04 -3.76
CA PRO A 103 -4.22 15.61 -2.52
C PRO A 103 -5.21 15.39 -1.37
N VAL A 104 -6.38 16.04 -1.40
CA VAL A 104 -7.40 15.92 -0.35
C VAL A 104 -8.02 14.53 -0.39
N ASP A 105 -8.42 14.07 -1.58
CA ASP A 105 -8.91 12.70 -1.79
C ASP A 105 -7.84 11.65 -1.49
N ALA A 106 -6.61 11.92 -1.88
CA ALA A 106 -5.50 11.03 -1.60
C ALA A 106 -5.28 10.83 -0.09
N ILE A 107 -5.31 11.91 0.70
CA ILE A 107 -5.20 11.87 2.15
C ILE A 107 -6.36 11.09 2.76
N GLY A 108 -7.59 11.40 2.36
CA GLY A 108 -8.79 10.69 2.80
C GLY A 108 -8.77 9.21 2.44
N SER A 109 -8.34 8.90 1.22
CA SER A 109 -8.25 7.52 0.73
C SER A 109 -7.19 6.69 1.44
N VAL A 110 -6.01 7.26 1.75
CA VAL A 110 -5.00 6.58 2.57
C VAL A 110 -5.53 6.30 3.97
N ALA A 111 -6.24 7.26 4.58
CA ALA A 111 -6.86 7.05 5.89
C ALA A 111 -7.95 5.96 5.84
N ASN A 112 -8.79 5.96 4.82
CA ASN A 112 -9.80 4.92 4.60
C ASN A 112 -9.16 3.55 4.36
N TYR A 113 -8.09 3.49 3.57
CA TYR A 113 -7.33 2.25 3.33
C TYR A 113 -6.85 1.65 4.65
N LEU A 114 -6.19 2.42 5.50
CA LEU A 114 -5.72 1.94 6.80
C LEU A 114 -6.89 1.49 7.68
N LYS A 115 -7.96 2.27 7.76
CA LYS A 115 -9.15 1.93 8.54
C LYS A 115 -9.78 0.62 8.10
N ARG A 116 -9.92 0.41 6.78
CA ARG A 116 -10.51 -0.82 6.22
C ARG A 116 -9.60 -2.03 6.37
N ASN A 117 -8.28 -1.82 6.52
CA ASN A 117 -7.30 -2.87 6.75
C ASN A 117 -6.96 -3.07 8.23
N GLY A 118 -7.81 -2.63 9.15
CA GLY A 118 -7.72 -2.97 10.56
C GLY A 118 -7.05 -1.93 11.45
N TRP A 119 -6.83 -0.69 10.97
CA TRP A 119 -6.35 0.38 11.82
C TRP A 119 -7.28 0.57 13.03
N GLN A 120 -6.70 0.54 14.21
CA GLN A 120 -7.39 0.83 15.47
C GLN A 120 -6.89 2.15 16.04
N LYS A 121 -7.82 3.08 16.23
CA LYS A 121 -7.50 4.35 16.87
C LYS A 121 -6.93 4.10 18.28
N ASP A 122 -5.90 4.86 18.62
CA ASP A 122 -5.22 4.82 19.94
C ASP A 122 -4.57 3.47 20.29
N ALA A 123 -4.45 2.52 19.34
CA ALA A 123 -3.65 1.32 19.50
C ALA A 123 -2.15 1.63 19.25
N ASP A 124 -1.29 0.80 19.82
CA ASP A 124 0.15 0.90 19.60
C ASP A 124 0.48 0.73 18.11
N ILE A 125 1.23 1.68 17.54
CA ILE A 125 1.71 1.64 16.16
C ILE A 125 2.96 0.77 16.05
N ALA A 126 3.79 0.78 17.10
CA ALA A 126 4.97 -0.02 17.22
C ALA A 126 5.16 -0.38 18.70
N VAL A 127 5.75 -1.53 18.94
CA VAL A 127 6.16 -1.98 20.27
C VAL A 127 7.64 -2.28 20.24
N GLU A 128 8.33 -1.94 21.32
CA GLU A 128 9.70 -2.33 21.50
C GLU A 128 9.79 -3.85 21.69
N ALA A 129 10.74 -4.48 21.04
CA ALA A 129 10.93 -5.92 21.12
C ALA A 129 12.39 -6.25 21.47
N SER A 130 12.60 -7.23 22.34
CA SER A 130 13.93 -7.80 22.60
C SER A 130 14.01 -9.23 22.10
N LEU A 131 15.20 -9.63 21.66
CA LEU A 131 15.49 -11.02 21.38
C LEU A 131 15.60 -11.81 22.67
N VAL A 132 14.67 -12.74 22.89
CA VAL A 132 14.69 -13.65 24.05
C VAL A 132 15.85 -14.64 23.94
N ASP A 133 16.23 -15.03 22.73
CA ASP A 133 17.36 -15.91 22.45
C ASP A 133 18.51 -15.13 21.79
N LYS A 134 19.49 -14.74 22.61
CA LYS A 134 20.71 -14.06 22.15
C LYS A 134 21.65 -14.94 21.32
N GLN A 135 21.40 -16.25 21.24
CA GLN A 135 22.20 -17.18 20.45
C GLN A 135 21.83 -17.17 18.96
N ASN A 136 20.66 -16.60 18.62
CA ASN A 136 20.21 -16.43 17.24
C ASN A 136 20.23 -14.96 16.83
N PRO A 137 21.30 -14.47 16.19
CA PRO A 137 21.37 -13.07 15.77
C PRO A 137 20.28 -12.76 14.73
N ILE A 138 19.85 -11.50 14.67
CA ILE A 138 18.80 -10.99 13.74
C ILE A 138 19.06 -11.43 12.28
N SER A 139 20.33 -11.52 11.88
CA SER A 139 20.72 -12.04 10.56
C SER A 139 20.28 -13.49 10.31
N THR A 140 20.19 -14.31 11.34
CA THR A 140 19.73 -15.70 11.27
C THR A 140 18.21 -15.73 11.13
N ILE A 141 17.49 -14.88 11.88
CA ILE A 141 16.02 -14.73 11.79
C ILE A 141 15.61 -14.24 10.39
N TRP A 142 16.35 -13.30 9.79
CA TRP A 142 16.12 -12.88 8.40
C TRP A 142 16.36 -13.98 7.36
N LYS A 143 17.32 -14.87 7.59
CA LYS A 143 17.57 -16.03 6.70
C LYS A 143 16.48 -17.09 6.85
N MET A 144 16.01 -17.34 8.06
CA MET A 144 14.91 -18.28 8.33
C MET A 144 13.60 -17.83 7.69
N LYS A 145 13.30 -16.53 7.69
CA LYS A 145 12.09 -15.95 7.05
C LYS A 145 11.96 -16.25 5.55
N LYS A 146 13.03 -16.61 4.88
CA LYS A 146 13.01 -16.91 3.44
C LYS A 146 12.52 -18.34 3.15
N ASN A 147 12.59 -19.25 4.11
CA ASN A 147 12.34 -20.69 3.95
C ASN A 147 11.36 -21.29 4.97
N GLU A 148 11.03 -20.59 6.05
CA GLU A 148 10.11 -21.06 7.08
C GLU A 148 9.10 -19.96 7.37
N HIS A 149 7.81 -20.32 7.44
CA HIS A 149 6.77 -19.44 7.95
C HIS A 149 7.01 -19.23 9.45
N LEU A 150 7.67 -18.13 9.81
CA LEU A 150 7.63 -17.62 11.17
C LEU A 150 6.19 -17.16 11.40
N GLU A 151 5.39 -17.98 12.09
CA GLU A 151 4.19 -17.49 12.74
C GLU A 151 4.61 -16.45 13.75
N LEU A 152 4.31 -15.19 13.46
CA LEU A 152 4.35 -14.14 14.48
C LEU A 152 3.29 -14.50 15.50
N LYS A 153 3.72 -15.08 16.63
CA LYS A 153 2.80 -15.42 17.70
C LYS A 153 2.19 -14.15 18.28
N PRO A 154 0.92 -14.18 18.66
CA PRO A 154 0.24 -13.03 19.28
C PRO A 154 0.99 -12.52 20.52
N LYS A 155 0.80 -11.26 20.84
CA LYS A 155 1.45 -10.46 21.89
C LYS A 155 1.64 -11.16 23.24
N ASN A 156 0.81 -12.12 23.58
CA ASN A 156 0.85 -12.89 24.82
C ASN A 156 1.82 -14.09 24.81
N GLN A 157 2.51 -14.35 23.71
CA GLN A 157 3.48 -15.45 23.58
C GLN A 157 4.91 -14.98 23.23
N ILE A 158 5.11 -13.69 23.04
CA ILE A 158 6.40 -13.05 22.82
C ILE A 158 6.51 -11.94 23.85
N GLU A 159 7.44 -12.04 24.78
CA GLU A 159 7.79 -10.89 25.62
C GLU A 159 8.52 -9.88 24.73
N PHE A 160 7.83 -8.83 24.35
CA PHE A 160 8.41 -7.67 23.69
C PHE A 160 8.87 -6.71 24.80
N ASN A 161 10.14 -6.62 25.03
CA ASN A 161 10.78 -5.63 25.89
C ASN A 161 11.77 -4.85 25.03
N ASP A 162 11.89 -3.58 25.30
CA ASP A 162 12.71 -2.56 24.65
C ASP A 162 13.88 -3.07 23.79
N LEU A 163 13.82 -2.89 22.47
CA LEU A 163 15.02 -2.83 21.64
C LEU A 163 15.68 -1.48 21.90
N LYS A 164 16.51 -1.39 22.92
CA LYS A 164 17.43 -0.27 23.03
C LYS A 164 18.45 -0.42 21.90
N SER A 165 18.38 0.47 20.91
CA SER A 165 19.48 0.73 20.00
C SER A 165 20.65 1.26 20.82
N GLU A 166 21.73 0.52 20.90
CA GLU A 166 23.03 1.12 21.14
C GLU A 166 23.51 1.84 19.89
#